data_6cbd4b8e097f5f4287b836191ff86f40
#
_entry.id   6cbd4b8e097f5f4287b836191ff86f40
#
_cell.length_a   1.000
_cell.length_b   1.000
_cell.length_c   1.000
_cell.angle_alpha   90.00
_cell.angle_beta   90.00
_cell.angle_gamma   90.00
#
_symmetry.space_group_name_H-M   'P 1'
#
loop_
_entity.id
_entity.type
_entity.pdbx_description
1 polymer ?
#
loop_
_entity_poly.entity_id
_entity_poly.type
_entity_poly.pdbx_seq_one_letter_code
_entity_poly.pdbx_strand_id
1 'polypeptide(L)'
;GLGTKSTRHEVIAKLVSRKYVEGNPLRPTLVGRVVTESLEAHADTVTNPDMTAALESHMQLIKQSKRTREDVVRESREMLHKAFDQLEANEQVICDDIRDRTAEEMNLGKCPVCGGTLAIKHLRGNTQFIGCSRYPDCSFNIGLPAAQWGFAIRTDEKCEKHGLNFVRLVRKGARPWDIGCPLCHQINSNRESLEEI
;
A
#
# COMPACT_ATOMS: atom_id res chain seq x y z
N GLY A 1 -9.55 -22.64 -1.62
CA GLY A 1 -8.17 -22.17 -1.70
C GLY A 1 -7.97 -21.30 -2.91
N LEU A 2 -7.07 -20.34 -2.84
CA LEU A 2 -6.75 -19.43 -3.94
C LEU A 2 -5.77 -20.11 -4.91
N GLY A 3 -6.18 -20.31 -6.15
CA GLY A 3 -5.37 -20.84 -7.24
C GLY A 3 -4.99 -22.31 -7.12
N THR A 4 -4.63 -22.90 -8.25
CA THR A 4 -4.08 -24.27 -8.33
C THR A 4 -2.61 -24.28 -7.89
N LYS A 5 -2.03 -25.47 -7.69
CA LYS A 5 -0.60 -25.62 -7.39
C LYS A 5 0.30 -24.94 -8.44
N SER A 6 -0.11 -24.95 -9.71
CA SER A 6 0.65 -24.38 -10.83
C SER A 6 0.54 -22.86 -10.94
N THR A 7 -0.56 -22.24 -10.49
CA THR A 7 -0.80 -20.80 -10.65
C THR A 7 -0.53 -19.99 -9.39
N ARG A 8 -0.42 -20.64 -8.24
CA ARG A 8 -0.23 -19.95 -6.94
C ARG A 8 1.01 -19.09 -6.90
N HIS A 9 2.12 -19.55 -7.49
CA HIS A 9 3.36 -18.77 -7.52
C HIS A 9 3.24 -17.49 -8.35
N GLU A 10 2.46 -17.51 -9.45
CA GLU A 10 2.19 -16.32 -10.27
C GLU A 10 1.36 -15.29 -9.52
N VAL A 11 0.35 -15.75 -8.76
CA VAL A 11 -0.46 -14.87 -7.91
C VAL A 11 0.42 -14.18 -6.87
N ILE A 12 1.28 -14.93 -6.17
CA ILE A 12 2.22 -14.38 -5.20
C ILE A 12 3.18 -13.40 -5.86
N ALA A 13 3.74 -13.74 -7.01
CA ALA A 13 4.64 -12.85 -7.75
C ALA A 13 3.95 -11.53 -8.14
N LYS A 14 2.68 -11.58 -8.56
CA LYS A 14 1.88 -10.36 -8.85
C LYS A 14 1.63 -9.52 -7.60
N LEU A 15 1.32 -10.13 -6.46
CA LEU A 15 1.15 -9.39 -5.20
C LEU A 15 2.44 -8.68 -4.79
N VAL A 16 3.59 -9.35 -4.91
CA VAL A 16 4.91 -8.76 -4.62
C VAL A 16 5.25 -7.65 -5.62
N SER A 17 5.03 -7.86 -6.92
CA SER A 17 5.35 -6.87 -7.96
C SER A 17 4.48 -5.61 -7.84
N ARG A 18 3.24 -5.76 -7.39
CA ARG A 18 2.31 -4.64 -7.10
C ARG A 18 2.53 -4.02 -5.73
N LYS A 19 3.48 -4.53 -4.95
CA LYS A 19 3.80 -4.07 -3.60
C LYS A 19 2.62 -4.18 -2.61
N TYR A 20 1.75 -5.13 -2.79
CA TYR A 20 0.69 -5.43 -1.81
C TYR A 20 1.19 -6.29 -0.65
N VAL A 21 2.25 -7.06 -0.90
CA VAL A 21 2.96 -7.85 0.12
C VAL A 21 4.46 -7.69 -0.03
N GLU A 22 5.20 -7.83 1.08
CA GLU A 22 6.66 -7.74 1.14
C GLU A 22 7.26 -8.65 2.20
N GLY A 23 8.58 -8.80 2.19
CA GLY A 23 9.34 -9.52 3.21
C GLY A 23 9.43 -11.04 3.00
N ASN A 24 10.13 -11.68 3.94
CA ASN A 24 10.20 -13.14 4.08
C ASN A 24 10.29 -13.46 5.58
N PRO A 25 9.23 -13.95 6.20
CA PRO A 25 7.93 -14.33 5.61
C PRO A 25 7.17 -13.14 5.01
N LEU A 26 6.30 -13.42 4.03
CA LEU A 26 5.47 -12.41 3.38
C LEU A 26 4.52 -11.75 4.39
N ARG A 27 4.46 -10.41 4.34
CA ARG A 27 3.55 -9.59 5.15
C ARG A 27 2.83 -8.60 4.24
N PRO A 28 1.57 -8.29 4.52
CA PRO A 28 0.88 -7.25 3.78
C PRO A 28 1.55 -5.89 4.02
N THR A 29 1.69 -5.11 2.96
CA THR A 29 2.08 -3.70 3.07
C THR A 29 0.90 -2.86 3.54
N LEU A 30 1.15 -1.60 3.88
CA LEU A 30 0.09 -0.64 4.15
C LEU A 30 -0.92 -0.58 3.00
N VAL A 31 -0.44 -0.38 1.78
CA VAL A 31 -1.31 -0.29 0.59
C VAL A 31 -2.10 -1.58 0.40
N GLY A 32 -1.47 -2.74 0.61
CA GLY A 32 -2.15 -4.04 0.53
C GLY A 32 -3.29 -4.16 1.54
N ARG A 33 -3.07 -3.73 2.78
CA ARG A 33 -4.12 -3.73 3.83
C ARG A 33 -5.25 -2.78 3.50
N VAL A 34 -4.92 -1.51 3.23
CA VAL A 34 -5.92 -0.47 2.96
C VAL A 34 -6.80 -0.84 1.77
N VAL A 35 -6.21 -1.32 0.67
CA VAL A 35 -6.97 -1.75 -0.51
C VAL A 35 -7.89 -2.93 -0.19
N THR A 36 -7.40 -3.93 0.56
CA THR A 36 -8.20 -5.10 0.91
C THR A 36 -9.37 -4.71 1.82
N GLU A 37 -9.11 -3.96 2.88
CA GLU A 37 -10.11 -3.53 3.85
C GLU A 37 -11.15 -2.60 3.24
N SER A 38 -10.75 -1.70 2.34
CA SER A 38 -11.68 -0.83 1.61
C SER A 38 -12.58 -1.62 0.65
N LEU A 39 -12.03 -2.61 -0.05
CA LEU A 39 -12.82 -3.50 -0.91
C LEU A 39 -13.75 -4.41 -0.09
N GLU A 40 -13.32 -4.91 1.05
CA GLU A 40 -14.17 -5.70 1.97
C GLU A 40 -15.35 -4.88 2.49
N ALA A 41 -15.14 -3.59 2.76
CA ALA A 41 -16.18 -2.69 3.25
C ALA A 41 -17.19 -2.26 2.18
N HIS A 42 -16.75 -2.07 0.94
CA HIS A 42 -17.56 -1.41 -0.10
C HIS A 42 -17.81 -2.28 -1.34
N ALA A 43 -17.09 -3.39 -1.50
CA ALA A 43 -17.19 -4.30 -2.64
C ALA A 43 -16.90 -5.75 -2.21
N ASP A 44 -17.59 -6.24 -1.21
CA ASP A 44 -17.38 -7.55 -0.57
C ASP A 44 -17.50 -8.72 -1.55
N THR A 45 -18.34 -8.60 -2.59
CA THR A 45 -18.46 -9.60 -3.65
C THR A 45 -17.11 -9.92 -4.32
N VAL A 46 -16.23 -8.92 -4.49
CA VAL A 46 -14.91 -9.12 -5.12
C VAL A 46 -13.92 -9.79 -4.19
N THR A 47 -14.03 -9.53 -2.89
CA THR A 47 -13.11 -10.07 -1.88
C THR A 47 -13.57 -11.42 -1.33
N ASN A 48 -14.82 -11.81 -1.58
CA ASN A 48 -15.37 -13.07 -1.09
C ASN A 48 -14.68 -14.28 -1.78
N PRO A 49 -14.03 -15.16 -1.01
CA PRO A 49 -13.39 -16.36 -1.55
C PRO A 49 -14.37 -17.36 -2.13
N ASP A 50 -15.66 -17.29 -1.76
CA ASP A 50 -16.69 -18.22 -2.21
C ASP A 50 -16.95 -18.09 -3.73
N MET A 51 -16.82 -16.90 -4.29
CA MET A 51 -16.94 -16.70 -5.74
C MET A 51 -15.90 -17.51 -6.52
N THR A 52 -14.63 -17.42 -6.11
CA THR A 52 -13.55 -18.17 -6.74
C THR A 52 -13.67 -19.67 -6.50
N ALA A 53 -14.06 -20.07 -5.29
CA ALA A 53 -14.28 -21.48 -4.95
C ALA A 53 -15.45 -22.09 -5.73
N ALA A 54 -16.54 -21.35 -5.93
CA ALA A 54 -17.66 -21.77 -6.76
C ALA A 54 -17.24 -21.99 -8.22
N LEU A 55 -16.48 -21.06 -8.81
CA LEU A 55 -15.95 -21.20 -10.16
C LEU A 55 -15.06 -22.43 -10.31
N GLU A 56 -14.14 -22.67 -9.35
CA GLU A 56 -13.29 -23.85 -9.35
C GLU A 56 -14.12 -25.15 -9.24
N SER A 57 -15.16 -25.16 -8.39
CA SER A 57 -16.08 -26.28 -8.26
C SER A 57 -16.86 -26.54 -9.54
N HIS A 58 -17.38 -25.49 -10.18
CA HIS A 58 -18.12 -25.61 -11.44
C HIS A 58 -17.22 -26.16 -12.58
N MET A 59 -15.97 -25.76 -12.65
CA MET A 59 -15.00 -26.32 -13.60
C MET A 59 -14.79 -27.83 -13.38
N GLN A 60 -14.80 -28.29 -12.13
CA GLN A 60 -14.72 -29.73 -11.82
C GLN A 60 -15.99 -30.49 -12.25
N LEU A 61 -17.17 -29.89 -12.08
CA LEU A 61 -18.42 -30.46 -12.50
C LEU A 61 -18.52 -30.61 -14.04
N ILE A 62 -17.96 -29.67 -14.79
CA ILE A 62 -17.83 -29.80 -16.27
C ILE A 62 -16.96 -31.03 -16.62
N LYS A 63 -15.80 -31.19 -15.98
CA LYS A 63 -14.92 -32.35 -16.19
C LYS A 63 -15.61 -33.69 -15.90
N GLN A 64 -16.56 -33.72 -14.97
CA GLN A 64 -17.35 -34.88 -14.61
C GLN A 64 -18.62 -35.04 -15.48
N SER A 65 -18.81 -34.20 -16.50
CA SER A 65 -20.00 -34.17 -17.36
C SER A 65 -21.32 -33.99 -16.57
N LYS A 66 -21.26 -33.39 -15.39
CA LYS A 66 -22.44 -33.11 -14.55
C LYS A 66 -23.04 -31.72 -14.80
N ARG A 67 -22.32 -30.84 -15.47
CA ARG A 67 -22.78 -29.51 -15.90
C ARG A 67 -22.29 -29.20 -17.30
N THR A 68 -23.05 -28.35 -18.00
CA THR A 68 -22.64 -27.87 -19.33
C THR A 68 -21.71 -26.67 -19.17
N ARG A 69 -20.87 -26.45 -20.18
CA ARG A 69 -19.99 -25.24 -20.22
C ARG A 69 -20.82 -23.97 -20.31
N GLU A 70 -21.91 -24.00 -21.06
CA GLU A 70 -22.80 -22.85 -21.28
C GLU A 70 -23.44 -22.38 -20.00
N ASP A 71 -23.92 -23.31 -19.15
CA ASP A 71 -24.50 -22.97 -17.86
C ASP A 71 -23.48 -22.30 -16.90
N VAL A 72 -22.28 -22.88 -16.84
CA VAL A 72 -21.20 -22.34 -15.99
C VAL A 72 -20.75 -20.94 -16.47
N VAL A 73 -20.65 -20.74 -17.80
CA VAL A 73 -20.30 -19.41 -18.36
C VAL A 73 -21.39 -18.39 -18.07
N ARG A 74 -22.66 -18.75 -18.18
CA ARG A 74 -23.77 -17.85 -17.86
C ARG A 74 -23.72 -17.41 -16.39
N GLU A 75 -23.64 -18.34 -15.46
CA GLU A 75 -23.55 -18.03 -14.02
C GLU A 75 -22.32 -17.21 -13.69
N SER A 76 -21.17 -17.54 -14.30
CA SER A 76 -19.94 -16.77 -14.09
C SER A 76 -20.09 -15.31 -14.55
N ARG A 77 -20.80 -15.08 -15.67
CA ARG A 77 -21.10 -13.73 -16.15
C ARG A 77 -22.01 -12.97 -15.18
N GLU A 78 -23.05 -13.63 -14.67
CA GLU A 78 -23.96 -13.01 -13.69
C GLU A 78 -23.22 -12.64 -12.39
N MET A 79 -22.32 -13.50 -11.91
CA MET A 79 -21.47 -13.19 -10.74
C MET A 79 -20.55 -12.01 -10.99
N LEU A 80 -19.92 -11.97 -12.18
CA LEU A 80 -19.04 -10.86 -12.56
C LEU A 80 -19.82 -9.56 -12.73
N HIS A 81 -21.01 -9.57 -13.34
CA HIS A 81 -21.84 -8.36 -13.41
C HIS A 81 -22.17 -7.79 -12.04
N LYS A 82 -22.60 -8.64 -11.10
CA LYS A 82 -22.86 -8.18 -9.72
C LYS A 82 -21.61 -7.55 -9.08
N ALA A 83 -20.43 -8.15 -9.28
CA ALA A 83 -19.19 -7.63 -8.76
C ALA A 83 -18.82 -6.27 -9.39
N PHE A 84 -19.00 -6.13 -10.71
CA PHE A 84 -18.77 -4.86 -11.40
C PHE A 84 -19.78 -3.78 -11.01
N ASP A 85 -21.07 -4.12 -10.92
CA ASP A 85 -22.13 -3.18 -10.50
C ASP A 85 -21.83 -2.64 -9.08
N GLN A 86 -21.35 -3.51 -8.18
CA GLN A 86 -20.98 -3.11 -6.82
C GLN A 86 -19.74 -2.20 -6.80
N LEU A 87 -18.71 -2.52 -7.61
CA LEU A 87 -17.52 -1.69 -7.75
C LEU A 87 -17.85 -0.32 -8.35
N GLU A 88 -18.65 -0.27 -9.42
CA GLU A 88 -19.04 0.97 -10.09
C GLU A 88 -19.88 1.86 -9.16
N ALA A 89 -20.83 1.27 -8.45
CA ALA A 89 -21.68 2.00 -7.49
C ALA A 89 -20.89 2.62 -6.32
N ASN A 90 -19.76 2.01 -5.95
CA ASN A 90 -18.94 2.43 -4.80
C ASN A 90 -17.56 2.99 -5.20
N GLU A 91 -17.30 3.21 -6.49
CA GLU A 91 -15.97 3.62 -7.00
C GLU A 91 -15.42 4.82 -6.25
N GLN A 92 -16.21 5.88 -6.11
CA GLN A 92 -15.75 7.11 -5.47
C GLN A 92 -15.44 6.90 -3.99
N VAL A 93 -16.31 6.18 -3.28
CA VAL A 93 -16.12 5.88 -1.84
C VAL A 93 -14.87 5.04 -1.62
N ILE A 94 -14.64 4.02 -2.44
CA ILE A 94 -13.45 3.17 -2.38
C ILE A 94 -12.18 4.00 -2.65
N CYS A 95 -12.21 4.85 -3.68
CA CYS A 95 -11.07 5.70 -4.02
C CYS A 95 -10.74 6.70 -2.92
N ASP A 96 -11.75 7.32 -2.32
CA ASP A 96 -11.57 8.29 -1.24
C ASP A 96 -11.09 7.61 0.04
N ASP A 97 -11.67 6.47 0.42
CA ASP A 97 -11.23 5.69 1.60
C ASP A 97 -9.76 5.25 1.47
N ILE A 98 -9.37 4.72 0.31
CA ILE A 98 -7.97 4.32 0.05
C ILE A 98 -7.03 5.54 0.13
N ARG A 99 -7.42 6.67 -0.46
CA ARG A 99 -6.63 7.89 -0.45
C ARG A 99 -6.44 8.44 0.95
N ASP A 100 -7.53 8.57 1.70
CA ASP A 100 -7.54 9.18 3.02
C ASP A 100 -6.76 8.34 4.03
N ARG A 101 -7.00 7.03 4.05
CA ARG A 101 -6.29 6.10 4.94
C ARG A 101 -4.80 6.00 4.61
N THR A 102 -4.46 6.00 3.31
CA THR A 102 -3.06 6.02 2.90
C THR A 102 -2.39 7.33 3.30
N ALA A 103 -3.07 8.46 3.14
CA ALA A 103 -2.57 9.76 3.53
C ALA A 103 -2.40 9.87 5.05
N GLU A 104 -3.33 9.35 5.84
CA GLU A 104 -3.26 9.33 7.30
C GLU A 104 -2.07 8.53 7.82
N GLU A 105 -1.83 7.34 7.28
CA GLU A 105 -0.69 6.52 7.67
C GLU A 105 0.67 7.07 7.20
N MET A 106 0.70 7.85 6.12
CA MET A 106 1.90 8.54 5.66
C MET A 106 2.15 9.87 6.40
N ASN A 107 1.20 10.32 7.20
CA ASN A 107 1.26 11.58 7.95
C ASN A 107 2.27 11.49 9.09
N LEU A 108 3.29 12.34 9.05
CA LEU A 108 4.34 12.43 10.07
C LEU A 108 4.07 13.48 11.13
N GLY A 109 3.12 14.39 10.90
CA GLY A 109 2.82 15.51 11.81
C GLY A 109 2.77 16.85 11.11
N LYS A 110 2.88 17.94 11.87
CA LYS A 110 2.71 19.29 11.34
C LYS A 110 3.98 19.84 10.71
N CYS A 111 3.81 20.54 9.59
CA CYS A 111 4.89 21.28 8.94
C CYS A 111 5.35 22.45 9.82
N PRO A 112 6.65 22.61 10.12
CA PRO A 112 7.16 23.68 10.97
C PRO A 112 7.03 25.07 10.33
N VAL A 113 6.86 25.15 9.01
CA VAL A 113 6.78 26.42 8.29
C VAL A 113 5.34 26.94 8.20
N CYS A 114 4.38 26.08 7.85
CA CYS A 114 3.02 26.53 7.54
C CYS A 114 1.92 25.86 8.37
N GLY A 115 2.27 24.91 9.24
CA GLY A 115 1.32 24.13 10.04
C GLY A 115 0.51 23.09 9.24
N GLY A 116 0.74 22.96 7.94
CA GLY A 116 0.16 21.88 7.11
C GLY A 116 0.72 20.51 7.52
N THR A 117 0.27 19.45 6.86
CA THR A 117 0.70 18.07 7.15
C THR A 117 1.98 17.73 6.41
N LEU A 118 2.95 17.12 7.10
CA LEU A 118 4.12 16.49 6.48
C LEU A 118 3.84 15.02 6.22
N ALA A 119 4.12 14.58 5.01
CA ALA A 119 3.93 13.18 4.64
C ALA A 119 5.10 12.63 3.81
N ILE A 120 5.38 11.33 3.96
CA ILE A 120 6.33 10.63 3.10
C ILE A 120 5.72 10.53 1.70
N LYS A 121 6.48 10.96 0.70
CA LYS A 121 6.10 10.93 -0.71
C LYS A 121 7.10 10.10 -1.51
N HIS A 122 6.58 9.25 -2.39
CA HIS A 122 7.37 8.43 -3.30
C HIS A 122 7.14 8.92 -4.73
N LEU A 123 8.22 9.24 -5.43
CA LEU A 123 8.19 9.62 -6.84
C LEU A 123 8.66 8.45 -7.72
N ARG A 124 8.45 8.59 -9.03
CA ARG A 124 9.03 7.66 -10.01
C ARG A 124 10.56 7.70 -9.93
N GLY A 125 11.22 6.59 -10.22
CA GLY A 125 12.70 6.54 -10.24
C GLY A 125 13.36 6.36 -8.87
N ASN A 126 12.68 5.70 -7.92
CA ASN A 126 13.22 5.41 -6.58
C ASN A 126 13.47 6.63 -5.69
N THR A 127 12.96 7.80 -6.03
CA THR A 127 13.06 9.00 -5.20
C THR A 127 11.98 8.98 -4.12
N GLN A 128 12.37 9.25 -2.89
CA GLN A 128 11.46 9.44 -1.76
C GLN A 128 11.88 10.65 -0.94
N PHE A 129 10.90 11.36 -0.38
CA PHE A 129 11.12 12.55 0.43
C PHE A 129 9.92 12.81 1.32
N ILE A 130 10.08 13.69 2.31
CA ILE A 130 8.99 14.19 3.12
C ILE A 130 8.61 15.55 2.57
N GLY A 131 7.34 15.73 2.22
CA GLY A 131 6.83 16.98 1.66
C GLY A 131 5.60 17.50 2.37
N CYS A 132 5.41 18.82 2.32
CA CYS A 132 4.24 19.48 2.86
C CYS A 132 2.99 19.24 1.99
N SER A 133 1.83 19.07 2.64
CA SER A 133 0.54 18.92 1.95
C SER A 133 0.08 20.20 1.26
N ARG A 134 0.59 21.36 1.67
CA ARG A 134 0.26 22.68 1.08
C ARG A 134 1.14 23.08 -0.09
N TYR A 135 1.87 22.13 -0.70
CA TYR A 135 2.58 22.43 -1.94
C TYR A 135 1.56 22.78 -3.07
N PRO A 136 1.78 23.84 -3.88
CA PRO A 136 2.97 24.67 -4.03
C PRO A 136 3.10 25.86 -3.04
N ASP A 137 2.07 26.21 -2.27
CA ASP A 137 2.09 27.37 -1.37
C ASP A 137 3.17 27.24 -0.27
N CYS A 138 3.50 26.01 0.11
CA CYS A 138 4.59 25.71 1.02
C CYS A 138 5.53 24.68 0.35
N SER A 139 6.74 25.12 0.04
CA SER A 139 7.79 24.30 -0.59
C SER A 139 8.63 23.49 0.40
N PHE A 140 8.26 23.45 1.69
CA PHE A 140 9.03 22.73 2.70
C PHE A 140 9.12 21.25 2.39
N ASN A 141 10.34 20.74 2.34
CA ASN A 141 10.61 19.32 2.13
C ASN A 141 11.88 18.86 2.85
N ILE A 142 11.98 17.56 3.10
CA ILE A 142 13.15 16.88 3.67
C ILE A 142 13.50 15.72 2.77
N GLY A 143 14.74 15.69 2.25
CA GLY A 143 15.26 14.57 1.48
C GLY A 143 15.36 13.30 2.30
N LEU A 144 15.04 12.17 1.70
CA LEU A 144 15.26 10.85 2.26
C LEU A 144 16.22 10.06 1.37
N PRO A 145 16.96 9.09 1.92
CA PRO A 145 17.75 8.18 1.11
C PRO A 145 16.90 7.52 0.02
N ALA A 146 17.46 7.31 -1.17
CA ALA A 146 16.75 6.73 -2.29
C ALA A 146 16.13 5.36 -1.92
N ALA A 147 14.97 5.03 -2.49
CA ALA A 147 14.21 3.82 -2.17
C ALA A 147 14.96 2.49 -2.47
N GLN A 148 16.01 2.54 -3.30
CA GLN A 148 16.93 1.41 -3.50
C GLN A 148 17.69 1.03 -2.22
N TRP A 149 17.89 1.97 -1.30
CA TRP A 149 18.53 1.76 0.01
C TRP A 149 17.55 1.37 1.11
N GLY A 150 16.26 1.42 0.84
CA GLY A 150 15.17 1.06 1.73
C GLY A 150 13.96 1.95 1.57
N PHE A 151 12.77 1.39 1.79
CA PHE A 151 11.52 2.15 1.79
C PHE A 151 11.34 2.87 3.11
N ALA A 152 11.05 4.16 3.04
CA ALA A 152 10.71 4.96 4.20
C ALA A 152 9.28 4.63 4.67
N ILE A 153 9.15 4.30 5.95
CA ILE A 153 7.88 4.10 6.63
C ILE A 153 7.81 4.97 7.87
N ARG A 154 6.61 5.35 8.26
CA ARG A 154 6.32 5.99 9.53
C ARG A 154 6.39 4.96 10.65
N THR A 155 6.85 5.36 11.83
CA THR A 155 6.67 4.61 13.08
C THR A 155 5.71 5.34 14.01
N ASP A 156 5.21 4.65 15.04
CA ASP A 156 4.30 5.28 16.02
C ASP A 156 5.03 6.14 17.05
N GLU A 157 6.35 6.04 17.11
CA GLU A 157 7.19 6.87 17.98
C GLU A 157 7.21 8.32 17.50
N LYS A 158 7.15 9.27 18.44
CA LYS A 158 7.14 10.71 18.16
C LYS A 158 8.34 11.40 18.79
N CYS A 159 8.86 12.37 18.08
CA CYS A 159 9.90 13.25 18.58
C CYS A 159 9.33 14.24 19.61
N GLU A 160 9.86 14.26 20.81
CA GLU A 160 9.46 15.19 21.87
C GLU A 160 9.68 16.67 21.47
N LYS A 161 10.76 16.95 20.69
CA LYS A 161 11.10 18.32 20.27
C LYS A 161 10.21 18.85 19.14
N HIS A 162 9.87 17.99 18.16
CA HIS A 162 9.22 18.45 16.93
C HIS A 162 7.79 17.91 16.77
N GLY A 163 7.36 16.96 17.61
CA GLY A 163 6.04 16.32 17.52
C GLY A 163 5.84 15.46 16.27
N LEU A 164 6.92 15.24 15.48
CA LEU A 164 6.87 14.44 14.26
C LEU A 164 7.08 12.97 14.59
N ASN A 165 6.36 12.09 13.87
CA ASN A 165 6.61 10.66 13.91
C ASN A 165 8.01 10.35 13.37
N PHE A 166 8.64 9.31 13.93
CA PHE A 166 9.93 8.84 13.44
C PHE A 166 9.76 8.11 12.10
N VAL A 167 10.84 8.13 11.34
CA VAL A 167 10.95 7.48 10.04
C VAL A 167 11.98 6.36 10.13
N ARG A 168 11.62 5.22 9.56
CA ARG A 168 12.46 4.03 9.44
C ARG A 168 12.56 3.61 7.98
N LEU A 169 13.76 3.26 7.53
CA LEU A 169 13.97 2.65 6.23
C LEU A 169 13.94 1.14 6.36
N VAL A 170 12.97 0.51 5.70
CA VAL A 170 12.87 -0.95 5.62
C VAL A 170 13.67 -1.44 4.42
N ARG A 171 14.61 -2.34 4.66
CA ARG A 171 15.53 -2.90 3.66
C ARG A 171 15.20 -4.36 3.40
N LYS A 172 15.30 -4.77 2.14
CA LYS A 172 15.17 -6.19 1.79
C LYS A 172 16.45 -6.93 2.19
N GLY A 173 16.31 -7.94 3.07
CA GLY A 173 17.44 -8.79 3.48
C GLY A 173 18.46 -8.14 4.42
N ALA A 174 18.20 -6.94 4.94
CA ALA A 174 19.07 -6.26 5.90
C ALA A 174 18.27 -5.70 7.08
N ARG A 175 18.98 -5.34 8.16
CA ARG A 175 18.34 -4.68 9.31
C ARG A 175 17.74 -3.35 8.87
N PRO A 176 16.54 -3.00 9.36
CA PRO A 176 15.96 -1.67 9.15
C PRO A 176 16.93 -0.58 9.65
N TRP A 177 16.91 0.56 8.99
CA TRP A 177 17.69 1.71 9.41
C TRP A 177 16.74 2.76 10.01
N ASP A 178 16.90 3.04 11.29
CA ASP A 178 16.13 4.06 12.00
C ASP A 178 16.73 5.45 11.73
N ILE A 179 16.02 6.27 10.97
CA ILE A 179 16.34 7.69 10.76
C ILE A 179 15.97 8.51 12.00
N GLY A 180 14.97 8.05 12.74
CA GLY A 180 14.39 8.81 13.86
C GLY A 180 13.55 9.99 13.37
N CYS A 181 13.63 11.12 14.09
CA CYS A 181 12.94 12.33 13.69
C CYS A 181 13.60 12.93 12.43
N PRO A 182 12.86 13.12 11.33
CA PRO A 182 13.43 13.62 10.09
C PRO A 182 14.01 15.03 10.19
N LEU A 183 13.43 15.90 11.03
CA LEU A 183 13.98 17.24 11.28
C LEU A 183 15.27 17.19 12.08
N CYS A 184 15.34 16.36 13.14
CA CYS A 184 16.59 16.19 13.90
C CYS A 184 17.69 15.64 13.00
N HIS A 185 17.36 14.67 12.15
CA HIS A 185 18.31 14.07 11.21
C HIS A 185 18.84 15.11 10.22
N GLN A 186 17.98 15.93 9.63
CA GLN A 186 18.38 16.99 8.70
C GLN A 186 19.28 18.04 9.37
N ILE A 187 18.93 18.47 10.60
CA ILE A 187 19.72 19.45 11.35
C ILE A 187 21.12 18.91 11.65
N ASN A 188 21.20 17.64 12.06
CA ASN A 188 22.49 17.02 12.40
C ASN A 188 23.34 16.84 11.14
N SER A 189 22.78 16.35 10.03
CA SER A 189 23.50 16.20 8.76
C SER A 189 24.03 17.54 8.22
N ASN A 190 23.27 18.63 8.38
CA ASN A 190 23.73 19.96 7.98
C ASN A 190 24.85 20.49 8.92
N ARG A 191 24.88 20.10 10.19
CA ARG A 191 25.96 20.47 11.13
C ARG A 191 27.26 19.72 10.80
N GLU A 192 27.19 18.42 10.56
CA GLU A 192 28.35 17.62 10.17
C GLU A 192 28.98 18.16 8.88
N SER A 193 28.19 18.57 7.90
CA SER A 193 28.68 19.18 6.66
C SER A 193 29.34 20.57 6.84
N LEU A 194 29.09 21.26 7.95
CA LEU A 194 29.72 22.55 8.29
C LEU A 194 30.98 22.38 9.14
N GLU A 195 31.15 21.24 9.83
CA GLU A 195 32.35 20.95 10.62
C GLU A 195 33.47 20.30 9.78
N GLU A 196 33.16 19.85 8.55
CA GLU A 196 34.11 19.28 7.59
C GLU A 196 34.73 20.34 6.63
N ILE A 197 34.40 21.63 6.78
CA ILE A 197 34.96 22.77 6.00
C ILE A 197 35.88 23.60 6.90
#